data_cfbbdcf0f82e567048eaa321e51bb345
#
_entry.id   cfbbdcf0f82e567048eaa321e51bb345
#
_cell.length_a   1.000
_cell.length_b   1.000
_cell.length_c   1.000
_cell.angle_alpha   90.00
_cell.angle_beta   90.00
_cell.angle_gamma   90.00
#
_symmetry.space_group_name_H-M   'P 1'
#
loop_
_entity.id
_entity.type
_entity.pdbx_description
1 polymer ?
#
loop_
_entity_poly.entity_id
_entity_poly.type
_entity_poly.pdbx_seq_one_letter_code
_entity_poly.pdbx_strand_id
1 'polypeptide(L)'
;MPNFTKKAIKDSMKKLLNERPLNQITVKDIVEDCGINRNSFYYHFEDMPSLIEEIVIEEVDNIINEYPEIDSLEKCIDVAFEFAMKNKRAAMHIYN
;
A
#
# COMPACT_ATOMS: atom_id res chain seq x y z
N MET A 1 -2.30 20.83 -6.22
CA MET A 1 -1.84 20.74 -4.83
C MET A 1 -1.31 19.36 -4.55
N PRO A 2 -0.10 19.25 -4.04
CA PRO A 2 0.41 17.94 -3.68
C PRO A 2 -0.42 17.35 -2.53
N ASN A 3 -0.73 16.07 -2.65
CA ASN A 3 -1.51 15.37 -1.63
C ASN A 3 -0.60 14.75 -0.58
N PHE A 4 0.01 15.60 0.22
CA PHE A 4 0.88 15.14 1.30
C PHE A 4 0.14 14.28 2.31
N THR A 5 -1.11 14.62 2.60
CA THR A 5 -1.94 13.84 3.53
C THR A 5 -2.21 12.45 2.97
N LYS A 6 -2.56 12.38 1.69
CA LYS A 6 -2.83 11.11 1.02
C LYS A 6 -1.59 10.22 1.03
N LYS A 7 -0.42 10.80 0.71
CA LYS A 7 0.84 10.08 0.74
C LYS A 7 1.16 9.59 2.15
N ALA A 8 0.96 10.43 3.14
CA ALA A 8 1.22 10.06 4.55
C ALA A 8 0.35 8.88 4.97
N ILE A 9 -0.91 8.87 4.56
CA ILE A 9 -1.82 7.76 4.87
C ILE A 9 -1.31 6.45 4.25
N LYS A 10 -0.91 6.49 2.98
CA LYS A 10 -0.39 5.30 2.30
C LYS A 10 0.91 4.81 2.94
N ASP A 11 1.83 5.72 3.25
CA ASP A 11 3.10 5.37 3.87
C ASP A 11 2.87 4.77 5.26
N SER A 12 1.93 5.32 6.03
CA SER A 12 1.56 4.79 7.33
C SER A 12 1.02 3.37 7.22
N MET A 13 0.12 3.13 6.26
CA MET A 13 -0.43 1.80 6.04
C MET A 13 0.65 0.78 5.70
N LYS A 14 1.58 1.13 4.81
CA LYS A 14 2.68 0.25 4.44
C LYS A 14 3.56 -0.07 5.65
N LYS A 15 3.85 0.93 6.46
CA LYS A 15 4.64 0.77 7.68
C LYS A 15 3.95 -0.18 8.64
N LEU A 16 2.66 0.02 8.88
CA LEU A 16 1.90 -0.80 9.83
C LEU A 16 1.75 -2.24 9.34
N LEU A 17 1.65 -2.45 8.02
CA LEU A 17 1.59 -3.80 7.45
C LEU A 17 2.88 -4.59 7.67
N ASN A 18 4.01 -3.91 7.84
CA ASN A 18 5.26 -4.57 8.18
C ASN A 18 5.35 -4.93 9.66
N GLU A 19 4.48 -4.36 10.49
CA GLU A 19 4.49 -4.58 11.94
C GLU A 19 3.42 -5.57 12.40
N ARG A 20 2.27 -5.63 11.69
CA ARG A 20 1.15 -6.48 12.13
C ARG A 20 0.22 -6.81 10.97
N PRO A 21 -0.63 -7.86 11.14
CA PRO A 21 -1.58 -8.27 10.10
C PRO A 21 -2.60 -7.19 9.78
N LEU A 22 -3.11 -7.22 8.55
CA LEU A 22 -4.10 -6.27 8.07
C LEU A 22 -5.33 -6.20 8.98
N ASN A 23 -5.80 -7.35 9.49
CA ASN A 23 -6.99 -7.40 10.33
C ASN A 23 -6.80 -6.75 11.71
N GLN A 24 -5.57 -6.35 12.04
CA GLN A 24 -5.26 -5.66 13.28
C GLN A 24 -4.92 -4.18 13.06
N ILE A 25 -5.14 -3.69 11.85
CA ILE A 25 -4.89 -2.29 11.50
C ILE A 25 -6.23 -1.60 11.28
N THR A 26 -6.44 -0.49 12.00
CA THR A 26 -7.69 0.27 11.92
C THR A 26 -7.42 1.67 11.38
N VAL A 27 -8.48 2.36 10.98
CA VAL A 27 -8.38 3.77 10.59
C VAL A 27 -7.77 4.59 11.73
N LYS A 28 -8.17 4.30 12.96
CA LYS A 28 -7.61 4.97 14.13
C LYS A 28 -6.09 4.84 14.19
N ASP A 29 -5.58 3.63 13.96
CA ASP A 29 -4.13 3.39 13.98
C ASP A 29 -3.41 4.25 12.94
N ILE A 30 -3.97 4.34 11.74
CA ILE A 30 -3.39 5.10 10.64
C ILE A 30 -3.39 6.60 10.96
N VAL A 31 -4.53 7.13 11.40
CA VAL A 31 -4.64 8.57 11.65
C VAL A 31 -3.77 9.00 12.82
N GLU A 32 -3.63 8.17 13.84
CA GLU A 32 -2.73 8.44 14.95
C GLU A 32 -1.26 8.44 14.50
N ASP A 33 -0.90 7.47 13.67
CA ASP A 33 0.48 7.38 13.15
C ASP A 33 0.82 8.58 12.26
N CYS A 34 -0.13 9.03 11.44
CA CYS A 34 0.08 10.18 10.55
C CYS A 34 -0.06 11.53 11.24
N GLY A 35 -0.72 11.57 12.41
CA GLY A 35 -1.02 12.83 13.08
C GLY A 35 -2.15 13.61 12.43
N ILE A 36 -3.14 12.92 11.85
CA ILE A 36 -4.31 13.54 11.22
C ILE A 36 -5.58 13.06 11.94
N ASN A 37 -6.73 13.61 11.57
CA ASN A 37 -8.01 13.17 12.12
C ASN A 37 -8.75 12.25 11.14
N ARG A 38 -9.82 11.61 11.61
CA ARG A 38 -10.60 10.69 10.79
C ARG A 38 -11.23 11.35 9.57
N ASN A 39 -11.64 12.61 9.72
CA ASN A 39 -12.25 13.34 8.60
C ASN A 39 -11.27 13.47 7.45
N SER A 40 -10.00 13.71 7.74
CA SER A 40 -8.96 13.78 6.72
C SER A 40 -8.79 12.44 6.01
N PHE A 41 -8.85 11.34 6.77
CA PHE A 41 -8.78 10.02 6.16
C PHE A 41 -9.93 9.80 5.19
N TYR A 42 -11.17 10.03 5.65
CA TYR A 42 -12.36 9.76 4.84
C TYR A 42 -12.55 10.76 3.69
N TYR A 43 -11.83 11.87 3.72
CA TYR A 43 -11.77 12.75 2.58
C TYR A 43 -11.05 12.11 1.39
N HIS A 44 -10.04 11.31 1.67
CA HIS A 44 -9.20 10.68 0.62
C HIS A 44 -9.59 9.25 0.30
N PHE A 45 -10.10 8.49 1.26
CA PHE A 45 -10.41 7.07 1.11
C PHE A 45 -11.74 6.75 1.76
N GLU A 46 -12.61 6.06 1.03
CA GLU A 46 -13.92 5.69 1.53
C GLU A 46 -13.83 4.71 2.70
N ASP A 47 -12.88 3.76 2.63
CA ASP A 47 -12.69 2.73 3.63
C ASP A 47 -11.30 2.13 3.51
N MET A 48 -11.00 1.14 4.36
CA MET A 48 -9.71 0.45 4.32
C MET A 48 -9.47 -0.31 3.01
N PRO A 49 -10.43 -1.07 2.47
CA PRO A 49 -10.23 -1.71 1.18
C PRO A 49 -9.88 -0.74 0.06
N SER A 50 -10.50 0.44 0.03
CA SER A 50 -10.17 1.46 -0.98
C SER A 50 -8.73 1.93 -0.86
N LEU A 51 -8.23 2.10 0.36
CA LEU A 51 -6.84 2.46 0.60
C LEU A 51 -5.89 1.37 0.09
N ILE A 52 -6.18 0.11 0.43
CA ILE A 52 -5.36 -1.02 0.00
C ILE A 52 -5.33 -1.11 -1.52
N GLU A 53 -6.48 -0.97 -2.17
CA GLU A 53 -6.59 -1.03 -3.62
C GLU A 53 -5.69 0.03 -4.26
N GLU A 54 -5.72 1.26 -3.77
CA GLU A 54 -4.91 2.34 -4.33
C GLU A 54 -3.42 2.08 -4.14
N ILE A 55 -3.02 1.54 -2.99
CA ILE A 55 -1.63 1.18 -2.74
C ILE A 55 -1.16 0.11 -3.73
N VAL A 56 -1.97 -0.92 -3.95
CA VAL A 56 -1.63 -2.00 -4.88
C VAL A 56 -1.49 -1.47 -6.30
N ILE A 57 -2.43 -0.63 -6.74
CA ILE A 57 -2.39 -0.05 -8.08
C ILE A 57 -1.12 0.80 -8.26
N GLU A 58 -0.79 1.61 -7.27
CA GLU A 58 0.40 2.46 -7.31
C GLU A 58 1.68 1.64 -7.39
N GLU A 59 1.76 0.55 -6.62
CA GLU A 59 2.94 -0.31 -6.64
C GLU A 59 3.09 -1.03 -7.98
N VAL A 60 1.97 -1.46 -8.58
CA VAL A 60 1.99 -2.08 -9.91
C VAL A 60 2.46 -1.07 -10.96
N ASP A 61 1.94 0.16 -10.90
CA ASP A 61 2.37 1.22 -11.82
C ASP A 61 3.87 1.49 -11.70
N ASN A 62 4.39 1.54 -10.48
CA ASN A 62 5.82 1.74 -10.26
C ASN A 62 6.65 0.62 -10.87
N ILE A 63 6.19 -0.62 -10.75
CA ILE A 63 6.87 -1.77 -11.34
C ILE A 63 6.88 -1.66 -12.87
N ILE A 64 5.75 -1.32 -13.46
CA ILE A 64 5.63 -1.17 -14.91
C ILE A 64 6.54 -0.06 -15.42
N ASN A 65 6.57 1.07 -14.71
CA ASN A 65 7.41 2.21 -15.11
C ASN A 65 8.91 1.90 -14.98
N GLU A 66 9.28 1.12 -13.97
CA GLU A 66 10.67 0.76 -13.74
C GLU A 66 11.16 -0.30 -14.74
N TYR A 67 10.24 -1.11 -15.26
CA TYR A 67 10.57 -2.21 -16.18
C TYR A 67 9.74 -2.09 -17.46
N PRO A 68 10.01 -1.05 -18.29
CA PRO A 68 9.19 -0.79 -19.49
C PRO A 68 9.26 -1.91 -20.55
N GLU A 69 10.26 -2.78 -20.47
CA GLU A 69 10.38 -3.89 -21.39
C GLU A 69 9.60 -5.13 -20.95
N ILE A 70 8.81 -5.05 -19.91
CA ILE A 70 7.94 -6.15 -19.50
C ILE A 70 6.87 -6.32 -20.58
N ASP A 71 6.98 -7.37 -21.37
CA ASP A 71 6.08 -7.66 -22.47
C ASP A 71 5.51 -9.07 -22.40
N SER A 72 5.86 -9.84 -21.38
CA SER A 72 5.42 -11.21 -21.23
C SER A 72 4.92 -11.45 -19.81
N LEU A 73 3.99 -12.41 -19.70
CA LEU A 73 3.44 -12.82 -18.42
C LEU A 73 4.54 -13.36 -17.50
N GLU A 74 5.50 -14.10 -18.07
CA GLU A 74 6.60 -14.65 -17.32
C GLU A 74 7.42 -13.57 -16.63
N LYS A 75 7.78 -12.51 -17.35
CA LYS A 75 8.51 -11.40 -16.76
C LYS A 75 7.71 -10.68 -15.68
N CYS A 76 6.42 -10.51 -15.90
CA CYS A 76 5.53 -9.90 -14.90
C CYS A 76 5.52 -10.74 -13.62
N ILE A 77 5.47 -12.05 -13.73
CA ILE A 77 5.49 -12.94 -12.57
C ILE A 77 6.82 -12.84 -11.84
N ASP A 78 7.93 -12.81 -12.56
CA ASP A 78 9.25 -12.69 -11.95
C ASP A 78 9.39 -11.38 -11.18
N VAL A 79 8.94 -10.27 -11.76
CA VAL A 79 8.99 -8.96 -11.11
C VAL A 79 8.09 -8.96 -9.87
N ALA A 80 6.89 -9.50 -9.98
CA ALA A 80 5.96 -9.58 -8.86
C ALA A 80 6.54 -10.43 -7.73
N PHE A 81 7.20 -11.54 -8.07
CA PHE A 81 7.84 -12.42 -7.09
C PHE A 81 8.96 -11.68 -6.36
N GLU A 82 9.82 -10.97 -7.10
CA GLU A 82 10.89 -10.17 -6.47
C GLU A 82 10.33 -9.12 -5.53
N PHE A 83 9.26 -8.45 -5.97
CA PHE A 83 8.60 -7.44 -5.12
C PHE A 83 8.07 -8.08 -3.83
N ALA A 84 7.40 -9.23 -3.96
CA ALA A 84 6.85 -9.95 -2.80
C ALA A 84 7.95 -10.37 -1.82
N MET A 85 9.07 -10.85 -2.33
CA MET A 85 10.20 -11.25 -1.48
C MET A 85 10.82 -10.05 -0.76
N LYS A 86 10.93 -8.93 -1.46
CA LYS A 86 11.46 -7.69 -0.90
C LYS A 86 10.56 -7.12 0.20
N ASN A 87 9.23 -7.31 0.05
CA ASN A 87 8.23 -6.82 0.99
C ASN A 87 7.51 -7.98 1.68
N LYS A 88 8.26 -9.02 2.01
CA LYS A 88 7.73 -10.27 2.52
C LYS A 88 6.77 -10.13 3.69
N ARG A 89 7.11 -9.31 4.67
CA ARG A 89 6.26 -9.10 5.84
C ARG A 89 4.90 -8.52 5.48
N ALA A 90 4.90 -7.48 4.66
CA ALA A 90 3.66 -6.83 4.24
C ALA A 90 2.78 -7.81 3.47
N ALA A 91 3.38 -8.58 2.53
CA ALA A 91 2.65 -9.56 1.74
C ALA A 91 2.02 -10.63 2.63
N MET A 92 2.76 -11.14 3.60
CA MET A 92 2.25 -12.15 4.53
C MET A 92 1.12 -11.60 5.39
N HIS A 93 1.21 -10.36 5.84
CA HIS A 93 0.18 -9.75 6.66
C HIS A 93 -1.12 -9.50 5.88
N ILE A 94 -1.04 -9.24 4.59
CA ILE A 94 -2.23 -9.09 3.76
C ILE A 94 -2.96 -10.42 3.62
N TYR A 95 -2.22 -11.51 3.51
CA TYR A 95 -2.79 -12.85 3.36
C TYR A 95 -3.45 -13.37 4.63
N ASN A 96 -3.06 -12.89 5.76
CA ASN A 96 -3.64 -13.28 7.03
C ASN A 96 -4.81 -12.39 7.40
#